data_188683dee66eb7acd16b01ab5ca8ab8b
#
_entry.id   188683dee66eb7acd16b01ab5ca8ab8b
#
_cell.length_a   1.000
_cell.length_b   1.000
_cell.length_c   1.000
_cell.angle_alpha   90.00
_cell.angle_beta   90.00
_cell.angle_gamma   90.00
#
_symmetry.space_group_name_H-M   'P 1'
#
loop_
_entity.id
_entity.type
_entity.pdbx_description
1 polymer ?
#
loop_
_entity_poly.entity_id
_entity_poly.type
_entity_poly.pdbx_seq_one_letter_code
_entity_poly.pdbx_strand_id
1 'polypeptide(L)'
;MALNTEYDIEKAFRAIEDELIASMIRNLDRHRAEEDELGFNWTQWQVEQLKALEKYKADNKTRFAGRFSDINSSIDAMIFTARQTGGTEQEQKILRALKKGLKASKVSQGTEGAFFKLNTRKLNALIKATKSDFNRAEKAMLRMSEDKYRQIIFNAQVYANTGAGTYEKAVDMATRDFLKAGINCIEYANGARHTMKDYAKMAIQTANKRAYLTGEGEMRQSWGISTVIMNKRANACPKCLPFVGKVLIDDVWSGGKASDGPYPLMSSAIAAGLYHPNCKDVHTTYFPELDEEPDSKFTKEELEKVKEDYKQDQKRQYAGRMVEQFDRLSKYSLDPDNKKMYAARKEQWEQSILFNGSSEKHIEELH
;
A
#
# COMPACT_ATOMS: atom_id res chain seq x y z
N MET A 1 -9.21 16.01 -8.34
CA MET A 1 -8.57 15.95 -7.01
C MET A 1 -7.09 15.71 -7.24
N ALA A 2 -6.19 16.52 -6.70
CA ALA A 2 -4.75 16.30 -6.89
C ALA A 2 -4.34 14.99 -6.17
N LEU A 3 -3.63 14.12 -6.87
CA LEU A 3 -3.16 12.84 -6.33
C LEU A 3 -1.68 13.01 -5.93
N ASN A 4 -1.46 13.50 -4.71
CA ASN A 4 -0.13 13.93 -4.26
C ASN A 4 0.54 12.96 -3.27
N THR A 5 -0.22 12.01 -2.73
CA THR A 5 0.26 11.05 -1.75
C THR A 5 -0.15 9.62 -2.10
N GLU A 6 0.54 8.63 -1.54
CA GLU A 6 0.15 7.22 -1.65
C GLU A 6 -1.27 6.94 -1.12
N TYR A 7 -1.73 7.74 -0.16
CA TYR A 7 -3.10 7.66 0.38
C TYR A 7 -4.14 8.18 -0.63
N ASP A 8 -3.80 9.18 -1.44
CA ASP A 8 -4.68 9.67 -2.49
C ASP A 8 -4.82 8.64 -3.61
N ILE A 9 -3.74 7.97 -3.98
CA ILE A 9 -3.75 6.86 -4.94
C ILE A 9 -4.56 5.67 -4.38
N GLU A 10 -4.36 5.30 -3.11
CA GLU A 10 -5.16 4.28 -2.43
C GLU A 10 -6.66 4.60 -2.51
N LYS A 11 -7.06 5.84 -2.17
CA LYS A 11 -8.44 6.30 -2.24
C LYS A 11 -9.00 6.28 -3.67
N ALA A 12 -8.18 6.66 -4.66
CA ALA A 12 -8.59 6.64 -6.07
C ALA A 12 -8.91 5.22 -6.54
N PHE A 13 -8.08 4.23 -6.22
CA PHE A 13 -8.35 2.82 -6.54
C PHE A 13 -9.53 2.25 -5.74
N ARG A 14 -9.67 2.63 -4.47
CA ARG A 14 -10.84 2.27 -3.67
C ARG A 14 -12.14 2.79 -4.31
N ALA A 15 -12.16 4.03 -4.76
CA ALA A 15 -13.32 4.61 -5.42
C ALA A 15 -13.66 3.88 -6.74
N ILE A 16 -12.66 3.44 -7.50
CA ILE A 16 -12.87 2.63 -8.72
C ILE A 16 -13.45 1.26 -8.34
N GLU A 17 -12.91 0.60 -7.31
CA GLU A 17 -13.42 -0.68 -6.81
C GLU A 17 -14.87 -0.56 -6.35
N ASP A 18 -15.19 0.45 -5.56
CA ASP A 18 -16.56 0.72 -5.09
C ASP A 18 -17.53 0.97 -6.25
N GLU A 19 -17.12 1.69 -7.28
CA GLU A 19 -17.95 1.92 -8.47
C GLU A 19 -18.17 0.65 -9.30
N LEU A 20 -17.14 -0.19 -9.45
CA LEU A 20 -17.24 -1.49 -10.11
C LEU A 20 -18.24 -2.40 -9.37
N ILE A 21 -18.11 -2.50 -8.05
CA ILE A 21 -19.03 -3.29 -7.21
C ILE A 21 -20.44 -2.72 -7.28
N ALA A 22 -20.59 -1.41 -7.06
CA ALA A 22 -21.90 -0.76 -7.06
C ALA A 22 -22.65 -0.91 -8.40
N SER A 23 -21.95 -0.80 -9.54
CA SER A 23 -22.58 -0.97 -10.85
C SER A 23 -22.98 -2.43 -11.13
N MET A 24 -22.18 -3.38 -10.65
CA MET A 24 -22.51 -4.82 -10.71
C MET A 24 -23.78 -5.12 -9.89
N ILE A 25 -23.85 -4.66 -8.65
CA ILE A 25 -24.99 -4.88 -7.77
C ILE A 25 -26.26 -4.21 -8.33
N ARG A 26 -26.14 -2.97 -8.84
CA ARG A 26 -27.29 -2.31 -9.52
C ARG A 26 -27.77 -3.09 -10.74
N ASN A 27 -26.90 -3.69 -11.53
CA ASN A 27 -27.31 -4.52 -12.66
C ASN A 27 -28.00 -5.79 -12.20
N LEU A 28 -27.50 -6.44 -11.14
CA LEU A 28 -28.16 -7.61 -10.55
C LEU A 28 -29.56 -7.27 -10.03
N ASP A 29 -29.77 -6.10 -9.43
CA ASP A 29 -31.05 -5.69 -8.86
C ASP A 29 -32.06 -5.18 -9.92
N ARG A 30 -31.58 -4.55 -10.99
CA ARG A 30 -32.44 -3.94 -12.02
C ARG A 30 -33.43 -4.93 -12.64
N HIS A 31 -32.99 -6.11 -12.99
CA HIS A 31 -33.81 -7.10 -13.69
C HIS A 31 -34.75 -7.87 -12.76
N ARG A 32 -34.73 -7.61 -11.48
CA ARG A 32 -35.67 -8.14 -10.51
C ARG A 32 -37.09 -7.60 -10.74
N ALA A 33 -37.23 -6.26 -10.89
CA ALA A 33 -38.52 -5.60 -11.02
C ALA A 33 -39.24 -6.01 -12.31
N GLU A 34 -38.52 -6.29 -13.37
CA GLU A 34 -39.09 -6.70 -14.68
C GLU A 34 -39.65 -8.12 -14.63
N GLU A 35 -39.20 -8.97 -13.70
CA GLU A 35 -39.62 -10.36 -13.60
C GLU A 35 -40.67 -10.64 -12.51
N ASP A 36 -40.78 -9.76 -11.51
CA ASP A 36 -41.82 -9.85 -10.46
C ASP A 36 -43.24 -9.69 -11.02
N GLU A 37 -43.38 -8.97 -12.15
CA GLU A 37 -44.68 -8.80 -12.85
C GLU A 37 -45.12 -10.02 -13.71
N LEU A 38 -44.13 -10.84 -14.18
CA LEU A 38 -44.35 -11.93 -15.15
C LEU A 38 -44.17 -13.34 -14.58
N GLY A 39 -43.80 -13.46 -13.31
CA GLY A 39 -43.34 -14.71 -12.71
C GLY A 39 -41.84 -14.94 -12.96
N PHE A 40 -41.06 -15.00 -11.88
CA PHE A 40 -39.61 -15.00 -11.94
C PHE A 40 -39.03 -16.22 -12.68
N ASN A 41 -38.40 -16.00 -13.83
CA ASN A 41 -37.73 -17.03 -14.64
C ASN A 41 -36.19 -16.87 -14.55
N TRP A 42 -35.54 -17.72 -13.75
CA TRP A 42 -34.10 -17.71 -13.58
C TRP A 42 -33.28 -17.84 -14.86
N THR A 43 -33.77 -18.59 -15.83
CA THR A 43 -33.08 -18.77 -17.13
C THR A 43 -33.10 -17.47 -17.93
N GLN A 44 -34.24 -16.79 -17.98
CA GLN A 44 -34.38 -15.51 -18.66
C GLN A 44 -33.56 -14.44 -17.95
N TRP A 45 -33.65 -14.35 -16.62
CA TRP A 45 -32.82 -13.47 -15.82
C TRP A 45 -31.31 -13.67 -16.09
N GLN A 46 -30.84 -14.91 -16.16
CA GLN A 46 -29.45 -15.22 -16.46
C GLN A 46 -29.05 -14.69 -17.85
N VAL A 47 -29.88 -14.82 -18.86
CA VAL A 47 -29.63 -14.30 -20.21
C VAL A 47 -29.52 -12.77 -20.20
N GLU A 48 -30.42 -12.07 -19.51
CA GLU A 48 -30.37 -10.61 -19.38
C GLU A 48 -29.15 -10.13 -18.57
N GLN A 49 -28.78 -10.85 -17.53
CA GLN A 49 -27.56 -10.53 -16.76
C GLN A 49 -26.28 -10.74 -17.61
N LEU A 50 -26.24 -11.73 -18.49
CA LEU A 50 -25.10 -11.92 -19.38
C LEU A 50 -25.02 -10.81 -20.45
N LYS A 51 -26.14 -10.30 -20.96
CA LYS A 51 -26.16 -9.09 -21.80
C LYS A 51 -25.68 -7.86 -21.02
N ALA A 52 -26.18 -7.69 -19.80
CA ALA A 52 -25.73 -6.61 -18.90
C ALA A 52 -24.24 -6.68 -18.59
N LEU A 53 -23.67 -7.88 -18.48
CA LEU A 53 -22.24 -8.09 -18.31
C LEU A 53 -21.42 -7.58 -19.51
N GLU A 54 -21.85 -7.84 -20.74
CA GLU A 54 -21.12 -7.33 -21.91
C GLU A 54 -21.14 -5.79 -21.97
N LYS A 55 -22.28 -5.18 -21.65
CA LYS A 55 -22.37 -3.73 -21.51
C LYS A 55 -21.48 -3.20 -20.35
N TYR A 56 -21.51 -3.88 -19.20
CA TYR A 56 -20.66 -3.55 -18.05
C TYR A 56 -19.18 -3.52 -18.42
N LYS A 57 -18.69 -4.50 -19.18
CA LYS A 57 -17.31 -4.55 -19.67
C LYS A 57 -16.96 -3.35 -20.54
N ALA A 58 -17.80 -3.05 -21.54
CA ALA A 58 -17.57 -1.96 -22.48
C ALA A 58 -17.56 -0.60 -21.76
N ASP A 59 -18.55 -0.36 -20.91
CA ASP A 59 -18.71 0.88 -20.16
C ASP A 59 -17.53 1.10 -19.20
N ASN A 60 -17.11 0.09 -18.44
CA ASN A 60 -16.03 0.20 -17.47
C ASN A 60 -14.67 0.43 -18.13
N LYS A 61 -14.40 -0.24 -19.27
CA LYS A 61 -13.17 -0.02 -20.04
C LYS A 61 -13.01 1.44 -20.44
N THR A 62 -14.07 2.06 -20.94
CA THR A 62 -14.08 3.47 -21.36
C THR A 62 -14.04 4.41 -20.14
N ARG A 63 -14.87 4.14 -19.14
CA ARG A 63 -15.07 4.99 -17.95
C ARG A 63 -13.82 5.14 -17.13
N PHE A 64 -13.06 4.06 -16.94
CA PHE A 64 -11.89 4.08 -16.05
C PHE A 64 -10.56 4.35 -16.77
N ALA A 65 -10.52 4.34 -18.12
CA ALA A 65 -9.28 4.59 -18.87
C ALA A 65 -8.64 5.96 -18.53
N GLY A 66 -9.44 7.03 -18.48
CA GLY A 66 -8.95 8.36 -18.09
C GLY A 66 -8.45 8.41 -16.65
N ARG A 67 -9.19 7.81 -15.71
CA ARG A 67 -8.80 7.78 -14.29
C ARG A 67 -7.50 7.00 -14.06
N PHE A 68 -7.31 5.89 -14.75
CA PHE A 68 -6.05 5.15 -14.71
C PHE A 68 -4.89 5.97 -15.28
N SER A 69 -5.12 6.70 -16.39
CA SER A 69 -4.12 7.61 -16.96
C SER A 69 -3.70 8.71 -15.99
N ASP A 70 -4.67 9.33 -15.29
CA ASP A 70 -4.42 10.37 -14.30
C ASP A 70 -3.61 9.83 -13.10
N ILE A 71 -3.97 8.64 -12.61
CA ILE A 71 -3.24 7.96 -11.54
C ILE A 71 -1.79 7.69 -11.98
N ASN A 72 -1.58 7.12 -13.15
CA ASN A 72 -0.24 6.80 -13.67
C ASN A 72 0.63 8.05 -13.87
N SER A 73 0.03 9.17 -14.30
CA SER A 73 0.74 10.44 -14.42
C SER A 73 1.15 11.02 -13.05
N SER A 74 0.28 10.89 -12.06
CA SER A 74 0.55 11.34 -10.68
C SER A 74 1.67 10.54 -10.03
N ILE A 75 1.78 9.24 -10.31
CA ILE A 75 2.85 8.37 -9.80
C ILE A 75 4.23 8.86 -10.26
N ASP A 76 4.38 9.22 -11.54
CA ASP A 76 5.65 9.76 -12.06
C ASP A 76 6.07 11.03 -11.31
N ALA A 77 5.13 11.96 -11.15
CA ALA A 77 5.38 13.22 -10.45
C ALA A 77 5.77 12.99 -8.98
N MET A 78 5.10 12.06 -8.29
CA MET A 78 5.38 11.72 -6.89
C MET A 78 6.79 11.13 -6.73
N ILE A 79 7.18 10.17 -7.56
CA ILE A 79 8.51 9.54 -7.50
C ILE A 79 9.60 10.58 -7.80
N PHE A 80 9.40 11.44 -8.78
CA PHE A 80 10.35 12.50 -9.11
C PHE A 80 10.50 13.53 -7.97
N THR A 81 9.38 13.98 -7.41
CA THR A 81 9.36 14.92 -6.28
C THR A 81 10.04 14.31 -5.05
N ALA A 82 9.78 13.04 -4.74
CA ALA A 82 10.41 12.36 -3.62
C ALA A 82 11.95 12.38 -3.72
N ARG A 83 12.51 12.15 -4.92
CA ARG A 83 13.97 12.25 -5.13
C ARG A 83 14.49 13.66 -4.88
N GLN A 84 13.82 14.69 -5.44
CA GLN A 84 14.24 16.08 -5.25
C GLN A 84 14.22 16.48 -3.78
N THR A 85 13.15 16.12 -3.06
CA THR A 85 12.98 16.40 -1.64
C THR A 85 14.11 15.76 -0.83
N GLY A 86 14.41 14.47 -1.05
CA GLY A 86 15.49 13.77 -0.38
C GLY A 86 16.85 14.48 -0.57
N GLY A 87 17.16 14.88 -1.81
CA GLY A 87 18.39 15.61 -2.10
C GLY A 87 18.47 16.96 -1.40
N THR A 88 17.41 17.75 -1.45
CA THR A 88 17.36 19.10 -0.83
C THR A 88 17.45 19.03 0.69
N GLU A 89 16.71 18.15 1.32
CA GLU A 89 16.76 17.97 2.78
C GLU A 89 18.13 17.49 3.25
N GLN A 90 18.75 16.59 2.49
CA GLN A 90 20.08 16.10 2.79
C GLN A 90 21.15 17.19 2.64
N GLU A 91 21.08 18.03 1.62
CA GLU A 91 21.97 19.18 1.47
C GLU A 91 21.89 20.10 2.70
N GLN A 92 20.67 20.41 3.17
CA GLN A 92 20.48 21.21 4.37
C GLN A 92 21.09 20.57 5.63
N LYS A 93 20.97 19.24 5.77
CA LYS A 93 21.61 18.51 6.89
C LYS A 93 23.13 18.66 6.85
N ILE A 94 23.76 18.46 5.69
CA ILE A 94 25.22 18.61 5.50
C ILE A 94 25.67 20.04 5.78
N LEU A 95 24.96 21.04 5.25
CA LEU A 95 25.29 22.45 5.53
C LEU A 95 25.20 22.81 7.00
N ARG A 96 24.25 22.24 7.75
CA ARG A 96 24.18 22.39 9.21
C ARG A 96 25.37 21.72 9.91
N ALA A 97 25.78 20.55 9.45
CA ALA A 97 26.94 19.83 10.02
C ALA A 97 28.26 20.59 9.75
N LEU A 98 28.44 21.18 8.55
CA LEU A 98 29.57 22.05 8.23
C LEU A 98 29.65 23.26 9.18
N LYS A 99 28.50 23.88 9.49
CA LYS A 99 28.44 24.99 10.48
C LYS A 99 28.82 24.52 11.89
N LYS A 100 28.67 23.24 12.21
CA LYS A 100 29.08 22.64 13.49
C LYS A 100 30.53 22.14 13.50
N GLY A 101 31.27 22.30 12.40
CA GLY A 101 32.69 21.94 12.32
C GLY A 101 33.01 20.66 11.53
N LEU A 102 32.04 20.06 10.81
CA LEU A 102 32.33 18.96 9.90
C LEU A 102 33.37 19.38 8.86
N LYS A 103 34.42 18.60 8.71
CA LYS A 103 35.46 18.81 7.69
C LYS A 103 35.15 17.99 6.45
N ALA A 104 34.18 18.45 5.65
CA ALA A 104 33.85 17.85 4.36
C ALA A 104 33.94 18.90 3.25
N SER A 105 34.34 18.51 2.06
CA SER A 105 34.34 19.34 0.86
C SER A 105 33.67 18.59 -0.29
N LYS A 106 33.05 19.37 -1.21
CA LYS A 106 32.47 18.72 -2.41
C LYS A 106 33.55 18.00 -3.21
N VAL A 107 33.27 16.76 -3.58
CA VAL A 107 34.14 15.93 -4.41
C VAL A 107 34.17 16.54 -5.84
N SER A 108 35.33 16.58 -6.50
CA SER A 108 35.46 17.19 -7.81
C SER A 108 34.64 16.44 -8.88
N GLN A 109 34.02 17.19 -9.80
CA GLN A 109 33.01 16.72 -10.78
C GLN A 109 33.41 15.55 -11.68
N GLY A 110 34.65 15.14 -11.76
CA GLY A 110 35.12 14.06 -12.66
C GLY A 110 34.63 12.66 -12.30
N THR A 111 34.48 12.35 -11.02
CA THR A 111 34.01 11.05 -10.49
C THR A 111 32.48 11.01 -10.31
N GLU A 112 31.85 12.15 -10.15
CA GLU A 112 30.42 12.30 -9.93
C GLU A 112 29.56 11.90 -11.15
N GLY A 113 30.01 12.26 -12.38
CA GLY A 113 29.19 12.10 -13.58
C GLY A 113 28.77 10.68 -13.91
N ALA A 114 29.58 9.68 -13.58
CA ALA A 114 29.26 8.28 -13.85
C ALA A 114 28.21 7.73 -12.86
N PHE A 115 28.32 8.09 -11.58
CA PHE A 115 27.41 7.63 -10.53
C PHE A 115 26.03 8.29 -10.63
N PHE A 116 25.97 9.60 -10.85
CA PHE A 116 24.71 10.31 -11.11
C PHE A 116 23.97 9.74 -12.33
N LYS A 117 24.68 9.39 -13.39
CA LYS A 117 24.12 8.69 -14.56
C LYS A 117 23.58 7.30 -14.17
N LEU A 118 24.29 6.57 -13.31
CA LEU A 118 23.85 5.25 -12.83
C LEU A 118 22.56 5.37 -11.97
N ASN A 119 22.52 6.32 -11.05
CA ASN A 119 21.35 6.55 -10.20
C ASN A 119 20.15 7.05 -11.00
N THR A 120 20.35 7.89 -11.99
CA THR A 120 19.29 8.30 -12.92
C THR A 120 18.74 7.10 -13.71
N ARG A 121 19.59 6.18 -14.17
CA ARG A 121 19.15 4.94 -14.82
C ARG A 121 18.35 4.06 -13.87
N LYS A 122 18.79 3.89 -12.62
CA LYS A 122 18.08 3.13 -11.58
C LYS A 122 16.70 3.74 -11.30
N LEU A 123 16.62 5.07 -11.18
CA LEU A 123 15.36 5.78 -10.98
C LEU A 123 14.40 5.61 -12.16
N ASN A 124 14.88 5.79 -13.38
CA ASN A 124 14.07 5.59 -14.59
C ASN A 124 13.59 4.14 -14.73
N ALA A 125 14.43 3.17 -14.37
CA ALA A 125 14.05 1.77 -14.32
C ALA A 125 12.95 1.50 -13.26
N LEU A 126 13.06 2.12 -12.09
CA LEU A 126 12.05 2.04 -11.02
C LEU A 126 10.70 2.62 -11.51
N ILE A 127 10.70 3.81 -12.10
CA ILE A 127 9.50 4.45 -12.65
C ILE A 127 8.85 3.53 -13.71
N LYS A 128 9.65 3.07 -14.67
CA LYS A 128 9.16 2.19 -15.75
C LYS A 128 8.58 0.88 -15.22
N ALA A 129 9.25 0.24 -14.25
CA ALA A 129 8.76 -0.98 -13.62
C ALA A 129 7.45 -0.73 -12.87
N THR A 130 7.38 0.32 -12.05
CA THR A 130 6.17 0.69 -11.30
C THR A 130 4.99 0.91 -12.25
N LYS A 131 5.16 1.70 -13.32
CA LYS A 131 4.10 1.92 -14.34
C LYS A 131 3.66 0.63 -15.03
N SER A 132 4.61 -0.23 -15.40
CA SER A 132 4.29 -1.52 -16.02
C SER A 132 3.46 -2.40 -15.08
N ASP A 133 3.81 -2.42 -13.81
CA ASP A 133 3.08 -3.18 -12.79
C ASP A 133 1.67 -2.63 -12.57
N PHE A 134 1.50 -1.30 -12.51
CA PHE A 134 0.19 -0.66 -12.41
C PHE A 134 -0.70 -0.97 -13.61
N ASN A 135 -0.19 -0.82 -14.83
CA ASN A 135 -0.94 -1.17 -16.04
C ASN A 135 -1.42 -2.64 -16.07
N ARG A 136 -0.62 -3.57 -15.54
CA ARG A 136 -1.02 -4.98 -15.41
C ARG A 136 -2.10 -5.16 -14.34
N ALA A 137 -1.94 -4.50 -13.21
CA ALA A 137 -2.86 -4.56 -12.08
C ALA A 137 -4.23 -3.95 -12.41
N GLU A 138 -4.28 -2.82 -13.13
CA GLU A 138 -5.50 -2.19 -13.63
C GLU A 138 -6.30 -3.14 -14.55
N LYS A 139 -5.62 -3.76 -15.52
CA LYS A 139 -6.24 -4.76 -16.39
C LYS A 139 -6.73 -5.98 -15.62
N ALA A 140 -5.96 -6.42 -14.60
CA ALA A 140 -6.36 -7.53 -13.75
C ALA A 140 -7.60 -7.18 -12.90
N MET A 141 -7.71 -5.95 -12.41
CA MET A 141 -8.86 -5.44 -11.67
C MET A 141 -10.14 -5.49 -12.50
N LEU A 142 -10.11 -4.94 -13.72
CA LEU A 142 -11.27 -4.98 -14.62
C LEU A 142 -11.66 -6.43 -14.95
N ARG A 143 -10.71 -7.26 -15.36
CA ARG A 143 -10.97 -8.67 -15.68
C ARG A 143 -11.53 -9.44 -14.48
N MET A 144 -10.95 -9.25 -13.27
CA MET A 144 -11.45 -9.90 -12.05
C MET A 144 -12.90 -9.50 -11.77
N SER A 145 -13.26 -8.21 -11.94
CA SER A 145 -14.64 -7.75 -11.75
C SER A 145 -15.61 -8.41 -12.74
N GLU A 146 -15.21 -8.57 -14.00
CA GLU A 146 -15.99 -9.26 -15.04
C GLU A 146 -16.18 -10.74 -14.73
N ASP A 147 -15.09 -11.44 -14.36
CA ASP A 147 -15.12 -12.86 -14.01
C ASP A 147 -15.98 -13.12 -12.77
N LYS A 148 -15.89 -12.23 -11.76
CA LYS A 148 -16.73 -12.32 -10.55
C LYS A 148 -18.19 -12.05 -10.85
N TYR A 149 -18.50 -11.07 -11.70
CA TYR A 149 -19.87 -10.82 -12.09
C TYR A 149 -20.47 -12.05 -12.80
N ARG A 150 -19.74 -12.64 -13.76
CA ARG A 150 -20.17 -13.90 -14.42
C ARG A 150 -20.39 -15.03 -13.42
N GLN A 151 -19.45 -15.22 -12.50
CA GLN A 151 -19.54 -16.26 -11.45
C GLN A 151 -20.79 -16.06 -10.58
N ILE A 152 -21.09 -14.82 -10.20
CA ILE A 152 -22.27 -14.48 -9.40
C ILE A 152 -23.56 -14.81 -10.15
N ILE A 153 -23.66 -14.48 -11.44
CA ILE A 153 -24.84 -14.80 -12.27
C ILE A 153 -25.15 -16.31 -12.23
N PHE A 154 -24.13 -17.16 -12.41
CA PHE A 154 -24.33 -18.62 -12.36
C PHE A 154 -24.63 -19.13 -10.95
N ASN A 155 -23.92 -18.64 -9.95
CA ASN A 155 -24.09 -19.08 -8.55
C ASN A 155 -25.47 -18.68 -7.99
N ALA A 156 -26.01 -17.51 -8.35
CA ALA A 156 -27.32 -17.07 -7.91
C ALA A 156 -28.41 -18.05 -8.33
N GLN A 157 -28.36 -18.55 -9.58
CA GLN A 157 -29.29 -19.58 -10.06
C GLN A 157 -29.12 -20.89 -9.30
N VAL A 158 -27.88 -21.32 -9.00
CA VAL A 158 -27.63 -22.52 -8.20
C VAL A 158 -28.24 -22.39 -6.81
N TYR A 159 -28.02 -21.27 -6.12
CA TYR A 159 -28.58 -21.03 -4.79
C TYR A 159 -30.10 -20.95 -4.79
N ALA A 160 -30.70 -20.35 -5.83
CA ALA A 160 -32.14 -20.35 -6.00
C ALA A 160 -32.71 -21.77 -6.10
N ASN A 161 -32.09 -22.62 -6.91
CA ASN A 161 -32.50 -24.01 -7.10
C ASN A 161 -32.29 -24.89 -5.87
N THR A 162 -31.38 -24.52 -4.95
CA THR A 162 -31.09 -25.25 -3.70
C THR A 162 -31.90 -24.77 -2.50
N GLY A 163 -32.89 -23.87 -2.70
CA GLY A 163 -33.84 -23.46 -1.66
C GLY A 163 -33.47 -22.21 -0.91
N ALA A 164 -32.78 -21.26 -1.51
CA ALA A 164 -32.53 -19.92 -0.93
C ALA A 164 -33.82 -19.17 -0.58
N GLY A 165 -34.94 -19.53 -1.20
CA GLY A 165 -36.29 -19.05 -0.89
C GLY A 165 -36.65 -17.72 -1.55
N THR A 166 -35.74 -16.73 -1.57
CA THR A 166 -35.96 -15.43 -2.22
C THR A 166 -34.81 -15.07 -3.14
N TYR A 167 -35.08 -14.16 -4.07
CA TYR A 167 -34.08 -13.59 -4.97
C TYR A 167 -32.92 -12.94 -4.20
N GLU A 168 -33.24 -12.11 -3.22
CA GLU A 168 -32.26 -11.40 -2.42
C GLU A 168 -31.30 -12.36 -1.71
N LYS A 169 -31.83 -13.42 -1.13
CA LYS A 169 -31.01 -14.42 -0.44
C LYS A 169 -30.12 -15.18 -1.43
N ALA A 170 -30.63 -15.54 -2.60
CA ALA A 170 -29.84 -16.23 -3.61
C ALA A 170 -28.68 -15.37 -4.11
N VAL A 171 -28.93 -14.09 -4.41
CA VAL A 171 -27.91 -13.13 -4.85
C VAL A 171 -26.94 -12.80 -3.71
N ASP A 172 -27.41 -12.61 -2.48
CA ASP A 172 -26.55 -12.39 -1.32
C ASP A 172 -25.60 -13.58 -1.08
N MET A 173 -26.10 -14.81 -1.18
CA MET A 173 -25.23 -15.99 -1.07
C MET A 173 -24.19 -16.04 -2.19
N ALA A 174 -24.55 -15.65 -3.41
CA ALA A 174 -23.64 -15.64 -4.54
C ALA A 174 -22.60 -14.52 -4.47
N THR A 175 -22.93 -13.38 -3.86
CA THR A 175 -22.04 -12.21 -3.77
C THR A 175 -21.20 -12.17 -2.50
N ARG A 176 -21.60 -12.88 -1.46
CA ARG A 176 -21.02 -12.79 -0.11
C ARG A 176 -19.51 -12.89 -0.07
N ASP A 177 -18.95 -13.90 -0.70
CA ASP A 177 -17.49 -14.14 -0.63
C ASP A 177 -16.72 -13.10 -1.46
N PHE A 178 -17.29 -12.65 -2.55
CA PHE A 178 -16.78 -11.53 -3.33
C PHE A 178 -16.79 -10.22 -2.52
N LEU A 179 -17.90 -9.89 -1.88
CA LEU A 179 -18.02 -8.68 -1.05
C LEU A 179 -17.09 -8.70 0.17
N LYS A 180 -16.84 -9.88 0.75
CA LYS A 180 -15.82 -10.04 1.81
C LYS A 180 -14.42 -9.73 1.30
N ALA A 181 -14.05 -10.32 0.17
CA ALA A 181 -12.70 -10.23 -0.37
C ALA A 181 -12.42 -8.91 -1.11
N GLY A 182 -13.45 -8.25 -1.68
CA GLY A 182 -13.30 -7.18 -2.65
C GLY A 182 -12.74 -7.70 -3.99
N ILE A 183 -12.27 -6.78 -4.85
CA ILE A 183 -11.62 -7.13 -6.13
C ILE A 183 -10.14 -7.46 -5.86
N ASN A 184 -9.87 -8.64 -5.28
CA ASN A 184 -8.55 -9.11 -4.88
C ASN A 184 -7.75 -9.69 -6.08
N CYS A 185 -7.51 -8.84 -7.07
CA CYS A 185 -6.92 -9.19 -8.36
C CYS A 185 -5.39 -9.37 -8.37
N ILE A 186 -4.70 -9.01 -7.31
CA ILE A 186 -3.24 -9.09 -7.21
C ILE A 186 -2.85 -10.35 -6.45
N GLU A 187 -2.14 -11.25 -7.11
CA GLU A 187 -1.63 -12.47 -6.49
C GLU A 187 -0.11 -12.36 -6.30
N TYR A 188 0.34 -12.55 -5.07
CA TYR A 188 1.75 -12.56 -4.72
C TYR A 188 2.36 -13.96 -4.87
N ALA A 189 3.69 -14.04 -4.93
CA ALA A 189 4.41 -15.30 -5.10
C ALA A 189 4.12 -16.35 -4.01
N ASN A 190 3.65 -15.93 -2.84
CA ASN A 190 3.22 -16.81 -1.74
C ASN A 190 1.75 -17.22 -1.85
N GLY A 191 1.05 -16.91 -2.95
CA GLY A 191 -0.36 -17.17 -3.17
C GLY A 191 -1.34 -16.21 -2.47
N ALA A 192 -0.87 -15.25 -1.68
CA ALA A 192 -1.73 -14.28 -1.03
C ALA A 192 -2.33 -13.32 -2.08
N ARG A 193 -3.63 -13.05 -1.96
CA ARG A 193 -4.35 -12.14 -2.86
C ARG A 193 -4.67 -10.83 -2.16
N HIS A 194 -4.47 -9.74 -2.89
CA HIS A 194 -4.68 -8.38 -2.42
C HIS A 194 -5.54 -7.58 -3.41
N THR A 195 -6.23 -6.56 -2.88
CA THR A 195 -6.94 -5.60 -3.72
C THR A 195 -5.97 -4.67 -4.42
N MET A 196 -6.42 -4.01 -5.49
CA MET A 196 -5.60 -3.02 -6.19
C MET A 196 -5.22 -1.84 -5.29
N LYS A 197 -6.11 -1.40 -4.39
CA LYS A 197 -5.84 -0.30 -3.45
C LYS A 197 -4.68 -0.62 -2.49
N ASP A 198 -4.67 -1.85 -1.92
CA ASP A 198 -3.64 -2.27 -0.96
C ASP A 198 -2.28 -2.41 -1.67
N TYR A 199 -2.30 -2.98 -2.87
CA TYR A 199 -1.12 -3.06 -3.72
C TYR A 199 -0.59 -1.68 -4.09
N ALA A 200 -1.45 -0.76 -4.54
CA ALA A 200 -1.09 0.58 -4.96
C ALA A 200 -0.41 1.35 -3.83
N LYS A 201 -1.01 1.35 -2.64
CA LYS A 201 -0.42 1.98 -1.45
C LYS A 201 0.99 1.45 -1.18
N MET A 202 1.15 0.14 -1.10
CA MET A 202 2.45 -0.50 -0.84
C MET A 202 3.48 -0.17 -1.93
N ALA A 203 3.09 -0.27 -3.20
CA ALA A 203 3.99 -0.05 -4.34
C ALA A 203 4.47 1.41 -4.41
N ILE A 204 3.56 2.38 -4.27
CA ILE A 204 3.89 3.81 -4.28
C ILE A 204 4.74 4.18 -3.07
N GLN A 205 4.37 3.74 -1.88
CA GLN A 205 5.16 3.99 -0.67
C GLN A 205 6.59 3.46 -0.82
N THR A 206 6.75 2.27 -1.40
CA THR A 206 8.07 1.67 -1.64
C THR A 206 8.85 2.44 -2.70
N ALA A 207 8.20 2.83 -3.81
CA ALA A 207 8.84 3.57 -4.88
C ALA A 207 9.27 4.98 -4.44
N ASN A 208 8.40 5.72 -3.74
CA ASN A 208 8.70 7.04 -3.18
C ASN A 208 9.86 6.98 -2.20
N LYS A 209 9.86 6.00 -1.29
CA LYS A 209 10.97 5.80 -0.36
C LYS A 209 12.29 5.57 -1.09
N ARG A 210 12.32 4.68 -2.08
CA ARG A 210 13.53 4.40 -2.86
C ARG A 210 14.02 5.64 -3.62
N ALA A 211 13.11 6.42 -4.18
CA ALA A 211 13.45 7.67 -4.87
C ALA A 211 14.02 8.71 -3.89
N TYR A 212 13.40 8.88 -2.73
CA TYR A 212 13.87 9.77 -1.68
C TYR A 212 15.27 9.39 -1.20
N LEU A 213 15.51 8.11 -0.87
CA LEU A 213 16.83 7.61 -0.45
C LEU A 213 17.88 7.77 -1.56
N THR A 214 17.48 7.67 -2.83
CA THR A 214 18.38 7.96 -3.96
C THR A 214 18.80 9.42 -3.96
N GLY A 215 17.87 10.36 -3.77
CA GLY A 215 18.19 11.79 -3.68
C GLY A 215 19.10 12.11 -2.48
N GLU A 216 18.81 11.57 -1.30
CA GLU A 216 19.68 11.70 -0.13
C GLU A 216 21.08 11.14 -0.39
N GLY A 217 21.17 9.93 -1.00
CA GLY A 217 22.43 9.25 -1.27
C GLY A 217 23.28 10.01 -2.29
N GLU A 218 22.68 10.53 -3.35
CA GLU A 218 23.37 11.38 -4.34
C GLU A 218 23.98 12.61 -3.67
N MET A 219 23.25 13.26 -2.77
CA MET A 219 23.76 14.41 -2.05
C MET A 219 24.89 14.04 -1.10
N ARG A 220 24.76 12.96 -0.31
CA ARG A 220 25.85 12.46 0.56
C ARG A 220 27.11 12.16 -0.25
N GLN A 221 26.96 11.50 -1.40
CA GLN A 221 28.08 11.18 -2.26
C GLN A 221 28.81 12.42 -2.78
N SER A 222 28.08 13.47 -3.16
CA SER A 222 28.70 14.72 -3.63
C SER A 222 29.57 15.41 -2.58
N TRP A 223 29.44 15.01 -1.32
CA TRP A 223 30.25 15.47 -0.19
C TRP A 223 31.19 14.38 0.37
N GLY A 224 31.30 13.24 -0.30
CA GLY A 224 32.14 12.13 0.15
C GLY A 224 31.69 11.48 1.47
N ILE A 225 30.39 11.55 1.79
CA ILE A 225 29.79 11.00 3.00
C ILE A 225 29.06 9.72 2.67
N SER A 226 29.39 8.63 3.38
CA SER A 226 28.78 7.31 3.15
C SER A 226 28.19 6.67 4.40
N THR A 227 28.42 7.26 5.59
CA THR A 227 27.94 6.70 6.84
C THR A 227 26.53 7.17 7.21
N VAL A 228 25.68 6.21 7.58
CA VAL A 228 24.28 6.43 7.96
C VAL A 228 23.94 5.64 9.21
N ILE A 229 22.98 6.11 10.00
CA ILE A 229 22.43 5.39 11.15
C ILE A 229 20.96 5.02 10.90
N MET A 230 20.61 3.79 11.19
CA MET A 230 19.21 3.34 11.17
C MET A 230 18.47 3.91 12.37
N ASN A 231 17.43 4.70 12.13
CA ASN A 231 16.68 5.36 13.19
C ASN A 231 15.97 4.35 14.11
N LYS A 232 16.03 4.55 15.43
CA LYS A 232 15.19 3.78 16.36
C LYS A 232 13.72 4.14 16.16
N ARG A 233 12.86 3.13 16.16
CA ARG A 233 11.42 3.27 16.01
C ARG A 233 10.68 2.32 16.94
N ALA A 234 9.68 2.84 17.65
CA ALA A 234 8.94 2.13 18.70
C ALA A 234 8.27 0.82 18.21
N ASN A 235 7.80 0.77 16.94
CA ASN A 235 7.11 -0.39 16.38
C ASN A 235 7.85 -0.99 15.19
N ALA A 236 9.18 -1.09 15.26
CA ALA A 236 10.00 -1.71 14.23
C ALA A 236 9.58 -3.16 13.99
N CYS A 237 9.47 -3.56 12.72
CA CYS A 237 9.10 -4.93 12.39
C CYS A 237 10.26 -5.91 12.71
N PRO A 238 9.97 -7.22 12.92
CA PRO A 238 10.99 -8.20 13.27
C PRO A 238 12.15 -8.32 12.26
N LYS A 239 11.90 -8.02 10.96
CA LYS A 239 12.94 -8.06 9.92
C LYS A 239 13.91 -6.88 9.99
N CYS A 240 13.42 -5.70 10.36
CA CYS A 240 14.23 -4.47 10.44
C CYS A 240 14.87 -4.27 11.83
N LEU A 241 14.25 -4.82 12.87
CA LEU A 241 14.69 -4.69 14.26
C LEU A 241 16.19 -4.98 14.49
N PRO A 242 16.82 -5.99 13.83
CA PRO A 242 18.25 -6.25 13.98
C PRO A 242 19.17 -5.10 13.54
N PHE A 243 18.68 -4.18 12.72
CA PHE A 243 19.46 -3.08 12.14
C PHE A 243 19.16 -1.73 12.80
N VAL A 244 18.07 -1.62 13.52
CA VAL A 244 17.63 -0.36 14.16
C VAL A 244 18.68 0.12 15.17
N GLY A 245 19.04 1.41 15.11
CA GLY A 245 20.06 2.02 15.92
C GLY A 245 21.51 1.73 15.50
N LYS A 246 21.74 0.95 14.43
CA LYS A 246 23.09 0.63 13.96
C LYS A 246 23.57 1.59 12.88
N VAL A 247 24.86 1.89 12.92
CA VAL A 247 25.55 2.60 11.83
C VAL A 247 25.87 1.63 10.71
N LEU A 248 25.66 2.06 9.47
CA LEU A 248 25.93 1.31 8.24
C LEU A 248 26.73 2.19 7.27
N ILE A 249 27.50 1.57 6.40
CA ILE A 249 28.08 2.23 5.23
C ILE A 249 27.09 2.09 4.07
N ASP A 250 26.65 3.21 3.52
CA ASP A 250 25.69 3.26 2.42
C ASP A 250 26.40 3.08 1.07
N ASP A 251 26.59 1.84 0.70
CA ASP A 251 27.14 1.41 -0.60
C ASP A 251 26.06 1.33 -1.70
N VAL A 252 24.80 1.54 -1.36
CA VAL A 252 23.64 1.38 -2.26
C VAL A 252 23.25 2.70 -2.92
N TRP A 253 23.15 3.77 -2.14
CA TRP A 253 22.69 5.09 -2.60
C TRP A 253 23.80 6.15 -2.58
N SER A 254 24.75 6.06 -1.64
CA SER A 254 25.85 7.03 -1.50
C SER A 254 27.17 6.56 -2.13
N GLY A 255 27.24 5.30 -2.59
CA GLY A 255 28.45 4.74 -3.21
C GLY A 255 29.60 4.51 -2.24
N GLY A 256 29.31 4.31 -0.96
CA GLY A 256 30.27 3.97 0.08
C GLY A 256 30.99 2.65 -0.17
N LYS A 257 32.13 2.47 0.46
CA LYS A 257 32.98 1.27 0.37
C LYS A 257 33.27 0.73 1.75
N ALA A 258 33.54 -0.57 1.85
CA ALA A 258 33.90 -1.22 3.12
C ALA A 258 35.13 -0.57 3.81
N SER A 259 35.95 0.15 3.06
CA SER A 259 37.10 0.93 3.59
C SER A 259 36.72 2.23 4.28
N ASP A 260 35.47 2.71 4.18
CA ASP A 260 35.04 4.00 4.68
C ASP A 260 34.78 4.00 6.20
N GLY A 261 34.86 2.83 6.84
CA GLY A 261 34.74 2.71 8.28
C GLY A 261 34.55 1.26 8.76
N PRO A 262 34.44 1.05 10.08
CA PRO A 262 34.31 -0.27 10.67
C PRO A 262 32.87 -0.83 10.66
N TYR A 263 31.97 -0.23 9.87
CA TYR A 263 30.56 -0.52 9.91
C TYR A 263 30.13 -1.49 8.78
N PRO A 264 29.07 -2.30 8.99
CA PRO A 264 28.54 -3.17 7.96
C PRO A 264 27.99 -2.39 6.74
N LEU A 265 27.99 -3.03 5.56
CA LEU A 265 27.44 -2.45 4.34
C LEU A 265 25.91 -2.46 4.36
N MET A 266 25.29 -1.41 3.83
CA MET A 266 23.85 -1.30 3.64
C MET A 266 23.31 -2.40 2.72
N SER A 267 24.04 -2.76 1.66
CA SER A 267 23.67 -3.85 0.75
C SER A 267 23.52 -5.19 1.49
N SER A 268 24.39 -5.48 2.44
CA SER A 268 24.31 -6.69 3.27
C SER A 268 23.09 -6.67 4.19
N ALA A 269 22.77 -5.51 4.77
CA ALA A 269 21.58 -5.33 5.60
C ALA A 269 20.29 -5.52 4.77
N ILE A 270 20.25 -4.98 3.55
CA ILE A 270 19.12 -5.16 2.62
C ILE A 270 18.96 -6.63 2.23
N ALA A 271 20.04 -7.32 1.92
CA ALA A 271 20.00 -8.75 1.62
C ALA A 271 19.46 -9.58 2.81
N ALA A 272 19.71 -9.14 4.04
CA ALA A 272 19.18 -9.76 5.26
C ALA A 272 17.76 -9.31 5.64
N GLY A 273 17.10 -8.46 4.83
CA GLY A 273 15.68 -8.11 4.95
C GLY A 273 15.37 -6.67 5.32
N LEU A 274 16.36 -5.79 5.47
CA LEU A 274 16.13 -4.36 5.64
C LEU A 274 15.49 -3.78 4.36
N TYR A 275 14.64 -2.76 4.52
CA TYR A 275 13.95 -2.10 3.40
C TYR A 275 13.10 -3.05 2.51
N HIS A 276 12.51 -4.09 3.12
CA HIS A 276 11.53 -4.94 2.44
C HIS A 276 10.32 -4.13 1.91
N PRO A 277 9.48 -4.67 1.01
CA PRO A 277 8.25 -4.00 0.58
C PRO A 277 7.40 -3.54 1.77
N ASN A 278 6.87 -2.31 1.71
CA ASN A 278 6.12 -1.67 2.79
C ASN A 278 6.91 -1.41 4.09
N CYS A 279 8.24 -1.39 4.03
CA CYS A 279 9.09 -1.05 5.17
C CYS A 279 8.90 0.43 5.55
N LYS A 280 8.70 0.70 6.85
CA LYS A 280 8.54 2.06 7.40
C LYS A 280 9.84 2.63 8.00
N ASP A 281 10.89 1.81 8.14
CA ASP A 281 12.15 2.25 8.74
C ASP A 281 12.92 3.17 7.80
N VAL A 282 13.64 4.12 8.39
CA VAL A 282 14.44 5.14 7.71
C VAL A 282 15.81 5.22 8.33
N HIS A 283 16.78 5.76 7.59
CA HIS A 283 18.07 6.12 8.13
C HIS A 283 18.31 7.62 8.04
N THR A 284 19.26 8.11 8.82
CA THR A 284 19.77 9.47 8.72
C THR A 284 21.28 9.43 8.54
N THR A 285 21.85 10.51 8.02
CA THR A 285 23.30 10.63 7.89
C THR A 285 23.93 10.63 9.28
N TYR A 286 24.97 9.85 9.45
CA TYR A 286 25.81 9.79 10.63
C TYR A 286 27.14 10.47 10.32
N PHE A 287 27.58 11.39 11.18
CA PHE A 287 28.85 12.10 11.04
C PHE A 287 29.80 11.64 12.16
N PRO A 288 30.70 10.68 11.92
CA PRO A 288 31.57 10.13 12.97
C PRO A 288 32.38 11.16 13.76
N GLU A 289 32.67 12.31 13.14
CA GLU A 289 33.44 13.39 13.77
C GLU A 289 32.60 14.31 14.69
N LEU A 290 31.26 14.31 14.54
CA LEU A 290 30.34 15.22 15.24
C LEU A 290 29.32 14.50 16.12
N ASP A 291 28.91 13.32 15.71
CA ASP A 291 27.87 12.56 16.38
C ASP A 291 28.50 11.63 17.39
N GLU A 292 27.90 11.50 18.57
CA GLU A 292 28.29 10.51 19.57
C GLU A 292 28.04 9.10 19.01
N GLU A 293 28.85 8.13 19.47
CA GLU A 293 28.65 6.73 19.08
C GLU A 293 27.26 6.28 19.55
N PRO A 294 26.39 5.83 18.62
CA PRO A 294 25.01 5.58 18.98
C PRO A 294 24.89 4.38 19.91
N ASP A 295 24.10 4.52 20.96
CA ASP A 295 23.65 3.35 21.71
C ASP A 295 22.69 2.53 20.83
N SER A 296 23.27 1.57 20.12
CA SER A 296 22.56 0.68 19.20
C SER A 296 21.80 -0.43 19.90
N LYS A 297 21.94 -0.55 21.22
CA LYS A 297 21.31 -1.61 22.00
C LYS A 297 19.94 -1.14 22.50
N PHE A 298 18.96 -2.01 22.37
CA PHE A 298 17.73 -1.89 23.11
C PHE A 298 17.91 -2.51 24.49
N THR A 299 17.37 -1.89 25.52
CA THR A 299 17.16 -2.57 26.79
C THR A 299 16.17 -3.71 26.61
N LYS A 300 16.10 -4.64 27.57
CA LYS A 300 15.08 -5.72 27.49
C LYS A 300 13.67 -5.16 27.50
N GLU A 301 13.44 -4.14 28.29
CA GLU A 301 12.15 -3.45 28.41
C GLU A 301 11.75 -2.76 27.10
N GLU A 302 12.68 -2.00 26.48
CA GLU A 302 12.46 -1.38 25.16
C GLU A 302 12.15 -2.43 24.09
N LEU A 303 12.87 -3.56 24.09
CA LEU A 303 12.65 -4.63 23.12
C LEU A 303 11.27 -5.29 23.25
N GLU A 304 10.83 -5.54 24.47
CA GLU A 304 9.49 -6.07 24.73
C GLU A 304 8.41 -5.04 24.35
N LYS A 305 8.63 -3.77 24.64
CA LYS A 305 7.72 -2.69 24.21
C LYS A 305 7.60 -2.62 22.68
N VAL A 306 8.73 -2.62 21.96
CA VAL A 306 8.72 -2.63 20.47
C VAL A 306 7.94 -3.81 19.91
N LYS A 307 8.08 -5.01 20.49
CA LYS A 307 7.34 -6.19 20.08
C LYS A 307 5.83 -6.05 20.35
N GLU A 308 5.46 -5.49 21.50
CA GLU A 308 4.07 -5.29 21.85
C GLU A 308 3.43 -4.21 20.97
N ASP A 309 4.08 -3.08 20.77
CA ASP A 309 3.62 -2.00 19.88
C ASP A 309 3.43 -2.50 18.44
N TYR A 310 4.33 -3.38 17.97
CA TYR A 310 4.17 -4.04 16.67
C TYR A 310 2.92 -4.93 16.62
N LYS A 311 2.66 -5.74 17.66
CA LYS A 311 1.45 -6.57 17.74
C LYS A 311 0.18 -5.73 17.77
N GLN A 312 0.17 -4.62 18.50
CA GLN A 312 -0.97 -3.71 18.58
C GLN A 312 -1.25 -3.06 17.21
N ASP A 313 -0.19 -2.62 16.50
CA ASP A 313 -0.34 -2.10 15.13
C ASP A 313 -0.95 -3.15 14.18
N GLN A 314 -0.54 -4.42 14.28
CA GLN A 314 -1.12 -5.52 13.51
C GLN A 314 -2.61 -5.75 13.85
N LYS A 315 -2.99 -5.69 15.12
CA LYS A 315 -4.40 -5.80 15.54
C LYS A 315 -5.24 -4.64 14.99
N ARG A 316 -4.74 -3.39 15.06
CA ARG A 316 -5.42 -2.23 14.46
C ARG A 316 -5.62 -2.37 12.96
N GLN A 317 -4.59 -2.80 12.24
CA GLN A 317 -4.68 -3.03 10.80
C GLN A 317 -5.69 -4.14 10.46
N TYR A 318 -5.74 -5.21 11.26
CA TYR A 318 -6.75 -6.25 11.09
C TYR A 318 -8.16 -5.73 11.32
N ALA A 319 -8.40 -5.00 12.41
CA ALA A 319 -9.69 -4.40 12.72
C ALA A 319 -10.13 -3.42 11.60
N GLY A 320 -9.22 -2.60 11.07
CA GLY A 320 -9.51 -1.74 9.91
C GLY A 320 -9.96 -2.52 8.67
N ARG A 321 -9.32 -3.65 8.36
CA ARG A 321 -9.77 -4.54 7.27
C ARG A 321 -11.15 -5.12 7.51
N MET A 322 -11.47 -5.47 8.76
CA MET A 322 -12.81 -5.98 9.11
C MET A 322 -13.88 -4.90 8.98
N VAL A 323 -13.60 -3.66 9.39
CA VAL A 323 -14.51 -2.52 9.16
C VAL A 323 -14.80 -2.38 7.66
N GLU A 324 -13.79 -2.36 6.81
CA GLU A 324 -13.97 -2.25 5.36
C GLU A 324 -14.76 -3.43 4.76
N GLN A 325 -14.50 -4.65 5.23
CA GLN A 325 -15.23 -5.83 4.81
C GLN A 325 -16.72 -5.72 5.15
N PHE A 326 -17.05 -5.38 6.39
CA PHE A 326 -18.45 -5.26 6.82
C PHE A 326 -19.12 -4.02 6.26
N ASP A 327 -18.40 -2.95 5.96
CA ASP A 327 -18.91 -1.79 5.21
C ASP A 327 -19.37 -2.21 3.81
N ARG A 328 -18.56 -2.95 3.06
CA ARG A 328 -18.97 -3.47 1.74
C ARG A 328 -20.18 -4.40 1.85
N LEU A 329 -20.17 -5.33 2.79
CA LEU A 329 -21.28 -6.26 2.99
C LEU A 329 -22.57 -5.52 3.35
N SER A 330 -22.56 -4.58 4.30
CA SER A 330 -23.73 -3.82 4.70
C SER A 330 -24.26 -2.91 3.59
N LYS A 331 -23.37 -2.34 2.78
CA LYS A 331 -23.70 -1.42 1.69
C LYS A 331 -24.31 -2.14 0.48
N TYR A 332 -23.80 -3.31 0.14
CA TYR A 332 -24.08 -3.99 -1.13
C TYR A 332 -24.89 -5.28 -1.00
N SER A 333 -25.20 -5.76 0.20
CA SER A 333 -26.16 -6.83 0.40
C SER A 333 -27.56 -6.43 -0.08
N LEU A 334 -28.27 -7.34 -0.72
CA LEU A 334 -29.67 -7.11 -1.14
C LEU A 334 -30.66 -7.57 -0.06
N ASP A 335 -30.29 -8.55 0.75
CA ASP A 335 -31.12 -9.03 1.87
C ASP A 335 -31.12 -8.03 3.03
N PRO A 336 -32.30 -7.50 3.47
CA PRO A 336 -32.38 -6.49 4.51
C PRO A 336 -31.87 -6.94 5.89
N ASP A 337 -32.04 -8.22 6.22
CA ASP A 337 -31.62 -8.77 7.53
C ASP A 337 -30.08 -8.92 7.56
N ASN A 338 -29.50 -9.42 6.48
CA ASN A 338 -28.05 -9.45 6.32
C ASN A 338 -27.45 -8.05 6.36
N LYS A 339 -28.09 -7.08 5.71
CA LYS A 339 -27.66 -5.67 5.71
C LYS A 339 -27.56 -5.10 7.12
N LYS A 340 -28.59 -5.31 7.95
CA LYS A 340 -28.60 -4.90 9.36
C LYS A 340 -27.53 -5.62 10.19
N MET A 341 -27.40 -6.93 10.01
CA MET A 341 -26.40 -7.74 10.71
C MET A 341 -24.98 -7.25 10.38
N TYR A 342 -24.67 -6.98 9.11
CA TYR A 342 -23.35 -6.52 8.70
C TYR A 342 -23.07 -5.09 9.19
N ALA A 343 -24.07 -4.21 9.22
CA ALA A 343 -23.93 -2.87 9.80
C ALA A 343 -23.57 -2.95 11.30
N ALA A 344 -24.26 -3.79 12.08
CA ALA A 344 -23.95 -3.98 13.49
C ALA A 344 -22.53 -4.56 13.68
N ARG A 345 -22.09 -5.49 12.82
CA ARG A 345 -20.72 -6.03 12.86
C ARG A 345 -19.67 -4.97 12.55
N LYS A 346 -19.94 -4.07 11.59
CA LYS A 346 -19.07 -2.94 11.30
C LYS A 346 -18.87 -2.07 12.53
N GLU A 347 -19.97 -1.64 13.18
CA GLU A 347 -19.92 -0.83 14.39
C GLU A 347 -19.11 -1.49 15.53
N GLN A 348 -19.26 -2.79 15.73
CA GLN A 348 -18.45 -3.53 16.71
C GLN A 348 -16.94 -3.42 16.44
N TRP A 349 -16.54 -3.52 15.17
CA TRP A 349 -15.13 -3.38 14.80
C TRP A 349 -14.62 -1.94 14.89
N GLU A 350 -15.45 -0.95 14.56
CA GLU A 350 -15.12 0.48 14.74
C GLU A 350 -14.89 0.80 16.22
N GLN A 351 -15.76 0.30 17.11
CA GLN A 351 -15.59 0.44 18.57
C GLN A 351 -14.31 -0.22 19.06
N SER A 352 -13.94 -1.38 18.54
CA SER A 352 -12.69 -2.07 18.92
C SER A 352 -11.44 -1.27 18.57
N ILE A 353 -11.46 -0.49 17.48
CA ILE A 353 -10.35 0.40 17.09
C ILE A 353 -10.26 1.57 18.07
N LEU A 354 -11.39 2.17 18.43
CA LEU A 354 -11.45 3.30 19.36
C LEU A 354 -10.99 2.89 20.77
N PHE A 355 -11.41 1.73 21.25
CA PHE A 355 -11.04 1.22 22.59
C PHE A 355 -9.55 0.94 22.69
N ASN A 356 -8.95 0.34 21.66
CA ASN A 356 -7.51 0.11 21.60
C ASN A 356 -6.68 1.42 21.44
N GLY A 357 -7.28 2.50 20.89
CA GLY A 357 -6.66 3.82 20.81
C GLY A 357 -6.75 4.64 22.10
N SER A 358 -7.77 4.40 22.93
CA SER A 358 -7.99 5.12 24.20
C SER A 358 -7.00 4.70 25.29
N SER A 359 -6.49 3.46 25.22
CA SER A 359 -5.46 2.99 26.16
C SER A 359 -4.11 3.70 26.01
N GLU A 360 -3.81 4.27 24.83
CA GLU A 360 -2.57 5.03 24.61
C GLU A 360 -2.70 6.50 25.09
N LYS A 361 -3.87 7.13 24.99
CA LYS A 361 -4.05 8.52 25.44
C LYS A 361 -3.98 8.68 26.97
N HIS A 362 -4.32 7.64 27.73
CA HIS A 362 -4.26 7.69 29.19
C HIS A 362 -2.83 7.57 29.75
N ILE A 363 -1.87 7.18 28.93
CA ILE A 363 -0.45 7.08 29.32
C ILE A 363 0.30 8.38 29.01
N GLU A 364 -0.10 9.14 27.99
CA GLU A 364 0.50 10.45 27.66
C GLU A 364 0.05 11.58 28.60
N GLU A 365 -1.09 11.45 29.28
CA GLU A 365 -1.57 12.43 30.28
C GLU A 365 -0.97 12.22 31.70
N LEU A 366 -0.15 11.18 31.90
CA LEU A 366 0.47 10.87 33.18
C LEU A 366 2.01 11.11 33.21
N HIS A 367 2.55 11.71 32.16
CA HIS A 367 3.93 12.20 32.07
C HIS A 367 3.95 13.62 31.55
#